data_443c312394aefa7a73dcad63f3f21a5a
#
_entry.id   443c312394aefa7a73dcad63f3f21a5a
#
_cell.length_a   1.000
_cell.length_b   1.000
_cell.length_c   1.000
_cell.angle_alpha   90.00
_cell.angle_beta   90.00
_cell.angle_gamma   90.00
#
_symmetry.space_group_name_H-M   'P 1'
#
loop_
_entity.id
_entity.type
_entity.pdbx_description
1 polymer ?
#
loop_
_entity_poly.entity_id
_entity_poly.type
_entity_poly.pdbx_seq_one_letter_code
_entity_poly.pdbx_strand_id
1 'polypeptide(L)'
;QRAPGQLSGGMRQRCALIRTLATDPRILLLDEPFSALDYQTRLSVSDDIHNIIRREGKTALLVTHDISESVSMSDRVVVLSARPGRVKAIHDLSELRGLTPMQRRDHALFHTYFNAIWKELELSA
;
A
#
# COMPACT_ATOMS: atom_id res chain seq x y z
N GLN A 1 -14.78 18.51 -19.09
CA GLN A 1 -13.75 17.93 -19.92
C GLN A 1 -12.37 18.36 -19.46
N ARG A 2 -11.48 17.42 -19.26
CA ARG A 2 -10.17 17.70 -18.66
C ARG A 2 -9.10 17.74 -19.74
N ALA A 3 -8.20 18.69 -19.62
CA ALA A 3 -7.00 18.70 -20.45
C ALA A 3 -6.12 17.50 -20.11
N PRO A 4 -5.31 16.99 -21.06
CA PRO A 4 -4.43 15.85 -20.80
C PRO A 4 -3.54 16.04 -19.57
N GLY A 5 -3.07 17.26 -19.32
CA GLY A 5 -2.25 17.54 -18.16
C GLY A 5 -2.99 17.53 -16.84
N GLN A 6 -4.31 17.47 -16.88
CA GLN A 6 -5.17 17.40 -15.69
C GLN A 6 -5.67 15.99 -15.41
N LEU A 7 -5.25 15.02 -16.22
CA LEU A 7 -5.52 13.62 -15.89
C LEU A 7 -4.93 13.35 -14.51
N SER A 8 -5.74 12.73 -13.65
CA SER A 8 -5.36 12.52 -12.28
C SER A 8 -4.11 11.66 -12.18
N GLY A 9 -3.31 11.89 -11.15
CA GLY A 9 -2.19 11.00 -10.83
C GLY A 9 -2.65 9.56 -10.66
N GLY A 10 -3.91 9.37 -10.23
CA GLY A 10 -4.49 8.05 -10.09
C GLY A 10 -4.61 7.31 -11.42
N MET A 11 -5.02 8.01 -12.47
CA MET A 11 -5.09 7.40 -13.80
C MET A 11 -3.70 7.00 -14.29
N ARG A 12 -2.70 7.84 -14.06
CA ARG A 12 -1.32 7.52 -14.43
C ARG A 12 -0.81 6.31 -13.68
N GLN A 13 -1.11 6.22 -12.38
CA GLN A 13 -0.69 5.08 -11.56
C GLN A 13 -1.35 3.79 -12.03
N ARG A 14 -2.65 3.82 -12.35
CA ARG A 14 -3.35 2.65 -12.88
C ARG A 14 -2.76 2.22 -14.21
N CYS A 15 -2.48 3.17 -15.10
CA CYS A 15 -1.90 2.87 -16.41
C CYS A 15 -0.51 2.28 -16.27
N ALA A 16 0.30 2.79 -15.35
CA ALA A 16 1.63 2.27 -15.09
C ALA A 16 1.57 0.83 -14.59
N LEU A 17 0.64 0.55 -13.68
CA LEU A 17 0.45 -0.80 -13.16
C LEU A 17 0.00 -1.77 -14.26
N ILE A 18 -0.97 -1.38 -15.08
CA ILE A 18 -1.47 -2.22 -16.17
C ILE A 18 -0.33 -2.53 -17.14
N ARG A 19 0.50 -1.54 -17.46
CA ARG A 19 1.65 -1.73 -18.33
C ARG A 19 2.63 -2.72 -17.74
N THR A 20 2.91 -2.61 -16.45
CA THR A 20 3.80 -3.53 -15.75
C THR A 20 3.21 -4.94 -15.75
N LEU A 21 1.92 -5.07 -15.48
CA LEU A 21 1.25 -6.38 -15.47
C LEU A 21 1.24 -7.05 -16.83
N ALA A 22 1.30 -6.27 -17.92
CA ALA A 22 1.34 -6.82 -19.27
C ALA A 22 2.58 -7.66 -19.52
N THR A 23 3.65 -7.48 -18.77
CA THR A 23 4.86 -8.31 -18.86
C THR A 23 4.76 -9.59 -18.01
N ASP A 24 3.65 -9.79 -17.32
CA ASP A 24 3.37 -10.95 -16.48
C ASP A 24 4.47 -11.23 -15.43
N PRO A 25 4.83 -10.23 -14.60
CA PRO A 25 5.84 -10.45 -13.58
C PRO A 25 5.30 -11.32 -12.44
N ARG A 26 6.19 -12.03 -11.77
CA ARG A 26 5.83 -12.80 -10.57
C ARG A 26 5.69 -11.90 -9.35
N ILE A 27 6.53 -10.88 -9.28
CA ILE A 27 6.57 -9.95 -8.15
C ILE A 27 6.50 -8.53 -8.69
N LEU A 28 5.60 -7.72 -8.10
CA LEU A 28 5.50 -6.31 -8.39
C LEU A 28 6.21 -5.53 -7.29
N LEU A 29 7.09 -4.61 -7.69
CA LEU A 29 7.73 -3.70 -6.74
C LEU A 29 7.07 -2.34 -6.86
N LEU A 30 6.45 -1.89 -5.78
CA LEU A 30 5.76 -0.60 -5.71
C LEU A 30 6.50 0.27 -4.68
N ASP A 31 7.32 1.19 -5.17
CA ASP A 31 8.13 2.06 -4.32
C ASP A 31 7.45 3.42 -4.21
N GLU A 32 6.89 3.71 -3.04
CA GLU A 32 6.18 4.96 -2.75
C GLU A 32 5.16 5.31 -3.85
N PRO A 33 4.26 4.38 -4.24
CA PRO A 33 3.46 4.55 -5.45
C PRO A 33 2.43 5.66 -5.35
N PHE A 34 2.06 6.08 -4.14
CA PHE A 34 0.99 7.06 -3.94
C PHE A 34 1.47 8.40 -3.41
N SER A 35 2.78 8.59 -3.29
CA SER A 35 3.34 9.77 -2.60
C SER A 35 2.97 11.10 -3.28
N ALA A 36 2.74 11.09 -4.60
CA ALA A 36 2.42 12.31 -5.34
C ALA A 36 0.91 12.59 -5.42
N LEU A 37 0.07 11.73 -4.82
CA LEU A 37 -1.37 11.85 -4.91
C LEU A 37 -1.95 12.57 -3.70
N ASP A 38 -3.02 13.35 -3.92
CA ASP A 38 -3.77 13.90 -2.79
C ASP A 38 -4.50 12.77 -2.04
N TYR A 39 -5.03 13.09 -0.87
CA TYR A 39 -5.57 12.08 0.04
C TYR A 39 -6.74 11.32 -0.58
N GLN A 40 -7.71 12.02 -1.17
CA GLN A 40 -8.89 11.37 -1.73
C GLN A 40 -8.53 10.48 -2.92
N THR A 41 -7.68 10.98 -3.80
CA THR A 41 -7.20 10.21 -4.95
C THR A 41 -6.44 8.98 -4.47
N ARG A 42 -5.62 9.14 -3.44
CA ARG A 42 -4.87 8.03 -2.86
C ARG A 42 -5.78 6.92 -2.36
N LEU A 43 -6.85 7.25 -1.67
CA LEU A 43 -7.80 6.25 -1.19
C LEU A 43 -8.44 5.47 -2.34
N SER A 44 -8.90 6.18 -3.35
CA SER A 44 -9.55 5.56 -4.52
C SER A 44 -8.58 4.67 -5.30
N VAL A 45 -7.38 5.16 -5.56
CA VAL A 45 -6.37 4.42 -6.33
C VAL A 45 -5.88 3.21 -5.55
N SER A 46 -5.74 3.33 -4.23
CA SER A 46 -5.34 2.20 -3.39
C SER A 46 -6.30 1.03 -3.52
N ASP A 47 -7.62 1.31 -3.50
CA ASP A 47 -8.64 0.27 -3.68
C ASP A 47 -8.50 -0.39 -5.05
N ASP A 48 -8.37 0.42 -6.10
CA ASP A 48 -8.28 -0.11 -7.46
C ASP A 48 -7.04 -0.98 -7.64
N ILE A 49 -5.90 -0.52 -7.18
CA ILE A 49 -4.63 -1.24 -7.34
C ILE A 49 -4.65 -2.53 -6.52
N HIS A 50 -5.14 -2.47 -5.30
CA HIS A 50 -5.28 -3.64 -4.45
C HIS A 50 -6.14 -4.71 -5.13
N ASN A 51 -7.28 -4.30 -5.69
CA ASN A 51 -8.19 -5.21 -6.37
C ASN A 51 -7.55 -5.82 -7.62
N ILE A 52 -6.80 -5.04 -8.38
CA ILE A 52 -6.13 -5.54 -9.58
C ILE A 52 -5.07 -6.58 -9.20
N ILE A 53 -4.26 -6.30 -8.21
CA ILE A 53 -3.22 -7.23 -7.74
C ILE A 53 -3.84 -8.54 -7.27
N ARG A 54 -4.93 -8.46 -6.51
CA ARG A 54 -5.65 -9.63 -6.02
C ARG A 54 -6.24 -10.44 -7.16
N ARG A 55 -6.90 -9.78 -8.10
CA ARG A 55 -7.54 -10.45 -9.23
C ARG A 55 -6.51 -11.15 -10.11
N GLU A 56 -5.34 -10.53 -10.31
CA GLU A 56 -4.27 -11.11 -11.13
C GLU A 56 -3.45 -12.14 -10.37
N GLY A 57 -3.68 -12.32 -9.08
CA GLY A 57 -2.98 -13.31 -8.27
C GLY A 57 -1.48 -13.04 -8.12
N LYS A 58 -1.08 -11.78 -8.14
CA LYS A 58 0.33 -11.41 -8.06
C LYS A 58 0.78 -11.19 -6.63
N THR A 59 2.08 -11.33 -6.41
CA THR A 59 2.74 -10.93 -5.18
C THR A 59 3.28 -9.52 -5.37
N ALA A 60 3.02 -8.65 -4.41
CA ALA A 60 3.49 -7.27 -4.48
C ALA A 60 4.29 -6.92 -3.24
N LEU A 61 5.38 -6.19 -3.44
CA LEU A 61 6.18 -5.59 -2.37
C LEU A 61 5.96 -4.09 -2.41
N LEU A 62 5.33 -3.58 -1.37
CA LEU A 62 5.03 -2.15 -1.24
C LEU A 62 6.05 -1.52 -0.30
N VAL A 63 6.80 -0.53 -0.80
CA VAL A 63 7.72 0.25 0.03
C VAL A 63 7.06 1.61 0.28
N THR A 64 6.84 1.92 1.54
CA THR A 64 6.19 3.16 1.93
C THR A 64 6.61 3.59 3.33
N HIS A 65 6.55 4.88 3.61
CA HIS A 65 6.70 5.42 4.96
C HIS A 65 5.36 5.76 5.58
N ASP A 66 4.26 5.51 4.87
CA ASP A 66 2.91 5.80 5.34
C ASP A 66 2.32 4.55 5.99
N ILE A 67 2.15 4.61 7.32
CA ILE A 67 1.64 3.46 8.08
C ILE A 67 0.22 3.09 7.64
N SER A 68 -0.62 4.08 7.39
CA SER A 68 -2.00 3.83 6.95
C SER A 68 -2.04 3.06 5.64
N GLU A 69 -1.17 3.40 4.69
CA GLU A 69 -1.04 2.64 3.44
C GLU A 69 -0.66 1.19 3.71
N SER A 70 0.37 1.00 4.54
CA SER A 70 0.87 -0.35 4.80
C SER A 70 -0.21 -1.23 5.42
N VAL A 71 -0.96 -0.72 6.40
CA VAL A 71 -2.02 -1.50 7.05
C VAL A 71 -3.20 -1.73 6.10
N SER A 72 -3.55 -0.72 5.30
CA SER A 72 -4.72 -0.85 4.43
C SER A 72 -4.50 -1.76 3.24
N MET A 73 -3.25 -1.96 2.79
CA MET A 73 -2.99 -2.67 1.55
C MET A 73 -2.31 -4.02 1.70
N SER A 74 -1.69 -4.30 2.84
CA SER A 74 -0.75 -5.41 2.93
C SER A 74 -1.31 -6.60 3.68
N ASP A 75 -0.87 -7.79 3.30
CA ASP A 75 -1.12 -9.01 4.08
C ASP A 75 -0.14 -9.13 5.24
N ARG A 76 1.08 -8.64 5.04
CA ARG A 76 2.10 -8.58 6.08
C ARG A 76 2.85 -7.26 5.97
N VAL A 77 3.18 -6.69 7.12
CA VAL A 77 3.96 -5.47 7.20
C VAL A 77 5.28 -5.78 7.88
N VAL A 78 6.36 -5.45 7.19
CA VAL A 78 7.71 -5.59 7.72
C VAL A 78 8.19 -4.21 8.14
N VAL A 79 8.53 -4.07 9.43
CA VAL A 79 9.05 -2.81 9.96
C VAL A 79 10.57 -2.90 10.01
N LEU A 80 11.22 -1.92 9.41
CA LEU A 80 12.67 -1.84 9.38
C LEU A 80 13.18 -0.83 10.41
N SER A 81 14.32 -1.15 11.02
CA SER A 81 14.97 -0.23 11.94
C SER A 81 15.66 0.90 11.19
N ALA A 82 16.06 1.93 11.92
CA ALA A 82 16.95 2.95 11.41
C ALA A 82 18.32 2.32 11.06
N ARG A 83 19.22 3.10 10.52
CA ARG A 83 20.53 2.61 10.05
C ARG A 83 21.34 1.90 11.14
N PRO A 84 21.94 0.73 10.83
CA PRO A 84 21.76 -0.04 9.61
C PRO A 84 20.37 -0.69 9.58
N GLY A 85 19.78 -0.77 8.39
CA GLY A 85 18.44 -1.33 8.23
C GLY A 85 18.37 -2.80 8.59
N ARG A 86 17.51 -3.14 9.53
CA ARG A 86 17.26 -4.51 9.96
C ARG A 86 15.76 -4.71 10.11
N VAL A 87 15.32 -5.95 9.95
CA VAL A 87 13.92 -6.28 10.25
C VAL A 87 13.72 -6.15 11.75
N LYS A 88 12.86 -5.23 12.15
CA LYS A 88 12.55 -4.97 13.56
C LYS A 88 11.34 -5.76 14.00
N ALA A 89 10.32 -5.85 13.14
CA ALA A 89 9.08 -6.55 13.46
C ALA A 89 8.40 -6.96 12.16
N ILE A 90 7.59 -8.01 12.23
CA ILE A 90 6.73 -8.45 11.14
C ILE A 90 5.32 -8.60 11.71
N HIS A 91 4.36 -7.92 11.08
CA HIS A 91 2.96 -7.99 11.46
C HIS A 91 2.18 -8.77 10.41
N ASP A 92 1.48 -9.81 10.84
CA ASP A 92 0.59 -10.58 9.99
C ASP A 92 -0.81 -9.98 10.11
N LEU A 93 -1.31 -9.45 8.99
CA LEU A 93 -2.64 -8.82 8.95
C LEU A 93 -3.69 -9.74 8.35
N SER A 94 -3.53 -11.06 8.53
CA SER A 94 -4.47 -12.04 7.97
C SER A 94 -5.91 -11.82 8.40
N GLU A 95 -6.14 -11.22 9.58
CA GLU A 95 -7.48 -10.89 10.05
C GLU A 95 -8.18 -9.86 9.17
N LEU A 96 -7.43 -9.07 8.40
CA LEU A 96 -7.98 -8.09 7.48
C LEU A 96 -8.02 -8.60 6.04
N ARG A 97 -7.58 -9.83 5.81
CA ARG A 97 -7.55 -10.42 4.46
C ARG A 97 -8.98 -10.50 3.92
N GLY A 98 -9.11 -10.22 2.62
CA GLY A 98 -10.42 -10.19 1.96
C GLY A 98 -11.12 -8.86 2.02
N LEU A 99 -10.63 -7.91 2.83
CA LEU A 99 -11.18 -6.57 2.88
C LEU A 99 -10.42 -5.65 1.92
N THR A 100 -11.13 -4.70 1.31
CA THR A 100 -10.49 -3.66 0.52
C THR A 100 -9.76 -2.68 1.43
N PRO A 101 -8.83 -1.87 0.89
CA PRO A 101 -8.18 -0.84 1.70
C PRO A 101 -9.17 0.08 2.42
N MET A 102 -10.24 0.49 1.76
CA MET A 102 -11.26 1.34 2.40
C MET A 102 -11.97 0.61 3.53
N GLN A 103 -12.32 -0.66 3.33
CA GLN A 103 -12.95 -1.46 4.37
C GLN A 103 -12.03 -1.68 5.57
N ARG A 104 -10.73 -1.85 5.31
CA ARG A 104 -9.76 -2.01 6.40
C ARG A 104 -9.67 -0.76 7.25
N ARG A 105 -9.74 0.41 6.64
CA ARG A 105 -9.68 1.69 7.37
C ARG A 105 -10.84 1.85 8.33
N ASP A 106 -11.99 1.25 8.04
CA ASP A 106 -13.16 1.28 8.89
C ASP A 106 -13.20 0.13 9.92
N HIS A 107 -12.27 -0.80 9.84
CA HIS A 107 -12.25 -1.97 10.72
C HIS A 107 -11.62 -1.61 12.07
N ALA A 108 -12.15 -2.19 13.14
CA ALA A 108 -11.66 -1.91 14.50
C ALA A 108 -10.17 -2.24 14.67
N LEU A 109 -9.68 -3.28 14.00
CA LEU A 109 -8.29 -3.69 14.11
C LEU A 109 -7.31 -2.77 13.37
N PHE A 110 -7.80 -1.89 12.51
CA PHE A 110 -6.93 -0.98 11.78
C PHE A 110 -6.08 -0.13 12.74
N HIS A 111 -6.72 0.48 13.72
CA HIS A 111 -6.00 1.30 14.68
C HIS A 111 -5.07 0.47 15.57
N THR A 112 -5.43 -0.75 15.87
CA THR A 112 -4.57 -1.63 16.65
C THR A 112 -3.25 -1.88 15.94
N TYR A 113 -3.30 -2.24 14.66
CA TYR A 113 -2.10 -2.45 13.87
C TYR A 113 -1.34 -1.15 13.64
N PHE A 114 -2.06 -0.07 13.34
CA PHE A 114 -1.44 1.24 13.16
C PHE A 114 -0.61 1.64 14.38
N ASN A 115 -1.21 1.53 15.56
CA ASN A 115 -0.54 1.93 16.80
C ASN A 115 0.67 1.06 17.10
N ALA A 116 0.58 -0.24 16.85
CA ALA A 116 1.70 -1.14 17.07
C ALA A 116 2.89 -0.76 16.18
N ILE A 117 2.64 -0.51 14.90
CA ILE A 117 3.68 -0.13 13.96
C ILE A 117 4.25 1.25 14.30
N TRP A 118 3.39 2.20 14.65
CA TRP A 118 3.81 3.53 15.06
C TRP A 118 4.80 3.48 16.22
N LYS A 119 4.49 2.69 17.25
CA LYS A 119 5.36 2.56 18.41
C LYS A 119 6.72 1.99 18.03
N GLU A 120 6.75 1.02 17.13
CA GLU A 120 8.01 0.42 16.69
C GLU A 120 8.88 1.42 15.94
N LEU A 121 8.27 2.22 15.06
CA LEU A 121 8.98 3.26 14.34
C LEU A 121 9.48 4.36 15.26
N GLU A 122 8.67 4.74 16.24
CA GLU A 122 9.03 5.77 17.21
C GLU A 122 10.23 5.33 18.05
N LEU A 123 10.26 4.08 18.47
CA LEU A 123 11.36 3.52 19.25
C LEU A 123 12.64 3.34 18.44
N SER A 124 12.55 3.44 17.12
CA SER A 124 13.71 3.33 16.23
C SER A 124 14.48 4.63 16.08
N ALA A 125 13.91 5.72 16.53
CA ALA A 125 14.52 7.05 16.40
C ALA A 125 15.74 7.21 17.29
#